data_19ffb33d0ca3e1c219669e06914f3d38
#
_entry.id   19ffb33d0ca3e1c219669e06914f3d38
#
_cell.length_a   1.000
_cell.length_b   1.000
_cell.length_c   1.000
_cell.angle_alpha   90.00
_cell.angle_beta   90.00
_cell.angle_gamma   90.00
#
_symmetry.space_group_name_H-M   'P 1'
#
loop_
_entity.id
_entity.type
_entity.pdbx_description
1 polymer ?
#
loop_
_entity_poly.entity_id
_entity_poly.type
_entity_poly.pdbx_seq_one_letter_code
_entity_poly.pdbx_strand_id
1 'polypeptide(L)'
;MLRNLHVKNLALIDEAEVDFEKGLNILTGETGAGKSIIIGSINLALGEKVSKEMLRDNEENAFVELIFDVESDALKKALSGLDVYPEDDMLILSRKISGGRSIAKINGESVPASKMKAVSALLIDIHGQHEHQSLLKKQKHLEILDDYARNELSDIKSELKETYKKYREVTKELEEASLDEESRMRELSLLEYEIHEIEEAALTAGEDEVLETKYRKLLNGKKIMEAIHAAHGLLSMEDGSASELTGRAHRELSSVADYDDAIRGMADELLEIDNLLNDLNREIADYMDEAEFDDETFAGTEQRLDEINHLKAKYGHTIDEILASLEEKQEKAEKLQNFDMYHKRLLQQENTLKETLQKQSEKASAIRKKYAKELAEKIREQLVDLNFLDVRFEMKFEQKETFGADGFDEVEFVIATNPGEPLKPLGSVASGGELSRIMLALKTVLAKNDEIETLIFDEIDTGISGRTAQMVSEKMHMIAEHHQVICITHLPQIAAMADAHFSIEKSVENETTISTIRRLTEDEQVTELARMLGGVRITDTVLESAREMLNLAQNAKK
;
A
#
# COMPACT_ATOMS: atom_id res chain seq x y z
N MET A 1 -13.13 5.76 -13.74
CA MET A 1 -13.38 6.96 -14.57
C MET A 1 -13.82 8.13 -13.71
N LEU A 2 -13.49 9.38 -14.05
CA LEU A 2 -13.97 10.57 -13.32
C LEU A 2 -15.47 10.76 -13.59
N ARG A 3 -16.29 10.60 -12.56
CA ARG A 3 -17.73 10.73 -12.64
C ARG A 3 -18.20 12.15 -12.40
N ASN A 4 -17.71 12.76 -11.31
CA ASN A 4 -18.18 14.09 -10.89
C ASN A 4 -17.00 14.96 -10.42
N LEU A 5 -17.09 16.23 -10.70
CA LEU A 5 -16.25 17.29 -10.17
C LEU A 5 -17.13 18.31 -9.46
N HIS A 6 -16.92 18.51 -8.18
CA HIS A 6 -17.55 19.58 -7.39
C HIS A 6 -16.49 20.56 -6.89
N VAL A 7 -16.68 21.82 -7.18
CA VAL A 7 -15.76 22.93 -6.82
C VAL A 7 -16.54 24.02 -6.12
N LYS A 8 -16.00 24.52 -5.01
CA LYS A 8 -16.59 25.62 -4.25
C LYS A 8 -15.55 26.62 -3.80
N ASN A 9 -15.85 27.92 -3.97
CA ASN A 9 -15.04 29.07 -3.56
C ASN A 9 -13.58 29.02 -4.09
N LEU A 10 -13.40 28.67 -5.36
CA LEU A 10 -12.08 28.60 -5.98
C LEU A 10 -11.96 29.57 -7.15
N ALA A 11 -11.06 30.51 -7.07
CA ALA A 11 -10.84 31.59 -8.06
C ALA A 11 -12.15 32.29 -8.46
N LEU A 12 -12.59 32.13 -9.70
CA LEU A 12 -13.84 32.73 -10.20
C LEU A 12 -15.07 31.81 -10.06
N ILE A 13 -14.88 30.60 -9.50
CA ILE A 13 -15.97 29.66 -9.29
C ILE A 13 -16.50 29.84 -7.86
N ASP A 14 -17.78 30.21 -7.76
CA ASP A 14 -18.50 30.22 -6.50
C ASP A 14 -18.87 28.79 -6.09
N GLU A 15 -19.67 28.16 -6.93
CA GLU A 15 -19.96 26.74 -6.86
C GLU A 15 -20.20 26.20 -8.28
N ALA A 16 -19.58 25.06 -8.60
CA ALA A 16 -19.80 24.38 -9.87
C ALA A 16 -19.76 22.87 -9.64
N GLU A 17 -20.69 22.19 -10.28
CA GLU A 17 -20.77 20.74 -10.31
C GLU A 17 -20.87 20.26 -11.74
N VAL A 18 -20.08 19.25 -12.10
CA VAL A 18 -20.00 18.71 -13.45
C VAL A 18 -20.01 17.20 -13.39
N ASP A 19 -21.00 16.60 -14.03
CA ASP A 19 -21.04 15.16 -14.27
C ASP A 19 -20.45 14.85 -15.64
N PHE A 20 -19.33 14.12 -15.65
CA PHE A 20 -18.68 13.66 -16.87
C PHE A 20 -19.25 12.32 -17.33
N GLU A 21 -19.19 12.09 -18.65
CA GLU A 21 -19.66 10.86 -19.26
C GLU A 21 -18.48 10.01 -19.77
N LYS A 22 -18.78 8.77 -20.13
CA LYS A 22 -17.83 7.92 -20.88
C LYS A 22 -17.59 8.56 -22.25
N GLY A 23 -16.42 8.30 -22.85
CA GLY A 23 -16.09 8.84 -24.15
C GLY A 23 -15.46 10.24 -24.09
N LEU A 24 -15.69 11.03 -25.13
CA LEU A 24 -15.04 12.33 -25.32
C LEU A 24 -15.87 13.48 -24.73
N ASN A 25 -15.43 14.01 -23.61
CA ASN A 25 -16.00 15.17 -22.93
C ASN A 25 -15.26 16.43 -23.36
N ILE A 26 -15.96 17.37 -23.99
CA ILE A 26 -15.38 18.63 -24.46
C ILE A 26 -15.91 19.79 -23.65
N LEU A 27 -15.01 20.66 -23.21
CA LEU A 27 -15.34 21.91 -22.54
C LEU A 27 -14.96 23.07 -23.44
N THR A 28 -15.95 23.89 -23.79
CA THR A 28 -15.77 25.13 -24.54
C THR A 28 -16.12 26.33 -23.66
N GLY A 29 -15.78 27.55 -24.10
CA GLY A 29 -16.12 28.78 -23.39
C GLY A 29 -15.21 29.94 -23.81
N GLU A 30 -15.49 31.15 -23.33
CA GLU A 30 -14.67 32.31 -23.62
C GLU A 30 -13.26 32.20 -23.04
N THR A 31 -12.28 32.76 -23.78
CA THR A 31 -10.86 32.77 -23.38
C THR A 31 -10.63 33.54 -22.08
N GLY A 32 -9.88 32.95 -21.19
CA GLY A 32 -9.49 33.53 -19.89
C GLY A 32 -9.87 32.64 -18.71
N ALA A 33 -9.64 32.97 -17.53
CA ALA A 33 -9.69 32.29 -16.22
C ALA A 33 -10.58 31.03 -16.01
N GLY A 34 -11.71 30.83 -16.72
CA GLY A 34 -12.64 29.71 -16.44
C GLY A 34 -12.10 28.34 -16.78
N LYS A 35 -11.45 28.18 -17.93
CA LYS A 35 -10.92 26.88 -18.41
C LYS A 35 -9.75 26.37 -17.55
N SER A 36 -8.77 27.24 -17.32
CA SER A 36 -7.60 26.91 -16.47
C SER A 36 -7.98 26.68 -15.01
N ILE A 37 -9.10 27.26 -14.53
CA ILE A 37 -9.57 27.04 -13.16
C ILE A 37 -10.09 25.61 -12.99
N ILE A 38 -10.75 25.02 -13.99
CA ILE A 38 -11.25 23.64 -13.90
C ILE A 38 -10.08 22.67 -13.76
N ILE A 39 -9.09 22.78 -14.66
CA ILE A 39 -7.89 21.93 -14.58
C ILE A 39 -7.14 22.18 -13.27
N GLY A 40 -6.98 23.45 -12.89
CA GLY A 40 -6.38 23.80 -11.62
C GLY A 40 -7.14 23.24 -10.41
N SER A 41 -8.49 23.16 -10.49
CA SER A 41 -9.32 22.53 -9.45
C SER A 41 -9.05 21.03 -9.36
N ILE A 42 -9.02 20.36 -10.51
CA ILE A 42 -8.71 18.92 -10.56
C ILE A 42 -7.32 18.67 -10.00
N ASN A 43 -6.29 19.40 -10.46
CA ASN A 43 -4.92 19.28 -9.95
C ASN A 43 -4.81 19.55 -8.45
N LEU A 44 -5.58 20.51 -7.98
CA LEU A 44 -5.64 20.80 -6.56
C LEU A 44 -6.14 19.59 -5.77
N ALA A 45 -7.23 18.95 -6.20
CA ALA A 45 -7.77 17.77 -5.56
C ALA A 45 -6.78 16.58 -5.61
N LEU A 46 -6.04 16.43 -6.71
CA LEU A 46 -5.04 15.39 -6.93
C LEU A 46 -3.74 15.56 -6.10
N GLY A 47 -3.62 16.63 -5.33
CA GLY A 47 -2.51 16.81 -4.40
C GLY A 47 -1.44 17.82 -4.81
N GLU A 48 -1.71 18.67 -5.82
CA GLU A 48 -0.80 19.74 -6.23
C GLU A 48 -0.72 20.88 -5.20
N LYS A 49 0.34 21.69 -5.32
CA LYS A 49 0.52 22.85 -4.44
C LYS A 49 -0.51 23.93 -4.78
N VAL A 50 -1.10 24.50 -3.74
CA VAL A 50 -2.01 25.64 -3.85
C VAL A 50 -1.23 26.89 -4.25
N SER A 51 -1.54 27.49 -5.40
CA SER A 51 -1.08 28.85 -5.68
C SER A 51 -2.01 29.87 -4.99
N LYS A 52 -1.45 30.99 -4.51
CA LYS A 52 -2.25 32.02 -3.86
C LYS A 52 -3.29 32.65 -4.81
N GLU A 53 -3.03 32.61 -6.10
CA GLU A 53 -3.90 33.14 -7.16
C GLU A 53 -5.17 32.31 -7.37
N MET A 54 -5.17 31.02 -6.89
CA MET A 54 -6.32 30.13 -6.96
C MET A 54 -7.33 30.35 -5.82
N LEU A 55 -6.96 31.06 -4.79
CA LEU A 55 -7.84 31.32 -3.66
C LEU A 55 -8.58 32.65 -3.91
N ARG A 56 -9.90 32.62 -3.75
CA ARG A 56 -10.72 33.83 -3.74
C ARG A 56 -10.38 34.63 -2.49
N ASP A 57 -10.42 35.97 -2.60
CA ASP A 57 -10.00 36.86 -1.52
C ASP A 57 -10.68 36.55 -0.18
N ASN A 58 -9.80 36.30 0.76
CA ASN A 58 -9.84 36.61 2.20
C ASN A 58 -10.73 35.88 3.17
N GLU A 59 -11.60 34.96 2.96
CA GLU A 59 -12.20 34.37 4.20
C GLU A 59 -12.91 33.03 4.02
N GLU A 60 -13.11 32.55 2.83
CA GLU A 60 -13.91 31.36 2.62
C GLU A 60 -13.07 30.10 2.41
N ASN A 61 -13.60 28.98 2.90
CA ASN A 61 -13.01 27.67 2.70
C ASN A 61 -13.16 27.25 1.23
N ALA A 62 -12.08 27.17 0.47
CA ALA A 62 -12.12 26.55 -0.84
C ALA A 62 -12.25 25.02 -0.69
N PHE A 63 -13.05 24.41 -1.53
CA PHE A 63 -13.32 22.99 -1.54
C PHE A 63 -13.34 22.44 -2.95
N VAL A 64 -12.69 21.32 -3.16
CA VAL A 64 -12.76 20.54 -4.41
C VAL A 64 -12.94 19.08 -4.07
N GLU A 65 -13.85 18.43 -4.80
CA GLU A 65 -14.13 17.00 -4.68
C GLU A 65 -14.20 16.37 -6.07
N LEU A 66 -13.58 15.22 -6.20
CA LEU A 66 -13.61 14.36 -7.38
C LEU A 66 -14.19 13.02 -6.99
N ILE A 67 -15.15 12.53 -7.74
CA ILE A 67 -15.72 11.20 -7.56
C ILE A 67 -15.33 10.36 -8.78
N PHE A 68 -14.68 9.22 -8.51
CA PHE A 68 -14.26 8.27 -9.53
C PHE A 68 -15.05 6.97 -9.41
N ASP A 69 -15.54 6.47 -10.54
CA ASP A 69 -15.99 5.08 -10.66
C ASP A 69 -14.77 4.16 -10.85
N VAL A 70 -14.65 3.12 -10.03
CA VAL A 70 -13.54 2.16 -10.00
C VAL A 70 -14.09 0.77 -10.25
N GLU A 71 -14.32 0.42 -11.52
CA GLU A 71 -14.90 -0.86 -11.93
C GLU A 71 -13.82 -1.96 -12.11
N SER A 72 -12.61 -1.58 -12.51
CA SER A 72 -11.51 -2.49 -12.85
C SER A 72 -10.92 -3.20 -11.62
N ASP A 73 -10.88 -4.55 -11.64
CA ASP A 73 -10.25 -5.36 -10.60
C ASP A 73 -8.73 -5.10 -10.49
N ALA A 74 -8.07 -4.79 -11.61
CA ALA A 74 -6.65 -4.44 -11.62
C ALA A 74 -6.42 -3.12 -10.86
N LEU A 75 -7.26 -2.10 -11.09
CA LEU A 75 -7.20 -0.82 -10.38
C LEU A 75 -7.52 -0.98 -8.90
N LYS A 76 -8.53 -1.79 -8.54
CA LYS A 76 -8.86 -2.11 -7.13
C LYS A 76 -7.66 -2.75 -6.42
N LYS A 77 -6.97 -3.68 -7.08
CA LYS A 77 -5.77 -4.32 -6.56
C LYS A 77 -4.59 -3.34 -6.40
N ALA A 78 -4.39 -2.43 -7.36
CA ALA A 78 -3.37 -1.41 -7.27
C ALA A 78 -3.64 -0.43 -6.11
N LEU A 79 -4.90 -0.01 -5.93
CA LEU A 79 -5.34 0.84 -4.83
C LEU A 79 -5.20 0.16 -3.46
N SER A 80 -5.52 -1.14 -3.36
CA SER A 80 -5.34 -1.90 -2.12
C SER A 80 -3.87 -1.98 -1.69
N GLY A 81 -2.93 -1.97 -2.64
CA GLY A 81 -1.49 -1.86 -2.36
C GLY A 81 -1.07 -0.52 -1.72
N LEU A 82 -1.94 0.49 -1.77
CA LEU A 82 -1.79 1.80 -1.12
C LEU A 82 -2.70 1.95 0.12
N ASP A 83 -3.30 0.87 0.61
CA ASP A 83 -4.31 0.87 1.68
C ASP A 83 -5.48 1.83 1.36
N VAL A 84 -6.01 1.76 0.13
CA VAL A 84 -7.17 2.52 -0.32
C VAL A 84 -8.19 1.55 -0.92
N TYR A 85 -9.42 1.61 -0.42
CA TYR A 85 -10.49 0.72 -0.82
C TYR A 85 -11.69 1.53 -1.33
N PRO A 86 -12.12 1.33 -2.58
CA PRO A 86 -13.35 1.95 -3.09
C PRO A 86 -14.59 1.47 -2.30
N GLU A 87 -15.54 2.37 -2.06
CA GLU A 87 -16.83 2.08 -1.44
C GLU A 87 -17.90 2.05 -2.54
N ASP A 88 -18.63 0.95 -2.68
CA ASP A 88 -19.63 0.75 -3.74
C ASP A 88 -19.10 1.08 -5.15
N ASP A 89 -17.88 0.63 -5.46
CA ASP A 89 -17.15 0.92 -6.69
C ASP A 89 -16.85 2.40 -6.94
N MET A 90 -16.93 3.24 -5.91
CA MET A 90 -16.62 4.66 -5.98
C MET A 90 -15.42 5.02 -5.10
N LEU A 91 -14.65 6.01 -5.55
CA LEU A 91 -13.56 6.61 -4.80
C LEU A 91 -13.70 8.13 -4.81
N ILE A 92 -13.73 8.72 -3.61
CA ILE A 92 -13.90 10.16 -3.43
C ILE A 92 -12.56 10.76 -3.00
N LEU A 93 -12.04 11.66 -3.83
CA LEU A 93 -10.86 12.48 -3.52
C LEU A 93 -11.33 13.90 -3.23
N SER A 94 -11.05 14.43 -2.06
CA SER A 94 -11.43 15.80 -1.75
C SER A 94 -10.32 16.59 -1.11
N ARG A 95 -10.36 17.90 -1.31
CA ARG A 95 -9.41 18.84 -0.72
C ARG A 95 -10.10 20.09 -0.23
N LYS A 96 -9.90 20.38 1.04
CA LYS A 96 -10.38 21.60 1.69
C LYS A 96 -9.23 22.51 2.05
N ILE A 97 -9.35 23.78 1.73
CA ILE A 97 -8.37 24.81 2.08
C ILE A 97 -9.07 25.81 2.99
N SER A 98 -8.50 26.07 4.15
CA SER A 98 -9.04 26.98 5.13
C SER A 98 -7.92 27.64 5.93
N GLY A 99 -7.91 28.98 6.02
CA GLY A 99 -6.94 29.73 6.80
C GLY A 99 -5.47 29.39 6.47
N GLY A 100 -5.15 29.19 5.19
CA GLY A 100 -3.81 28.82 4.70
C GLY A 100 -3.40 27.37 4.96
N ARG A 101 -4.27 26.54 5.55
CA ARG A 101 -4.07 25.10 5.73
C ARG A 101 -4.84 24.32 4.68
N SER A 102 -4.23 23.27 4.15
CA SER A 102 -4.84 22.39 3.17
C SER A 102 -4.95 20.97 3.74
N ILE A 103 -6.15 20.40 3.69
CA ILE A 103 -6.44 19.04 4.14
C ILE A 103 -6.91 18.24 2.93
N ALA A 104 -6.20 17.16 2.61
CA ALA A 104 -6.58 16.21 1.58
C ALA A 104 -7.25 14.99 2.23
N LYS A 105 -8.31 14.49 1.60
CA LYS A 105 -9.05 13.31 2.08
C LYS A 105 -9.34 12.34 0.95
N ILE A 106 -9.32 11.06 1.28
CA ILE A 106 -9.78 9.95 0.44
C ILE A 106 -10.91 9.24 1.20
N ASN A 107 -12.09 9.12 0.60
CA ASN A 107 -13.30 8.56 1.25
C ASN A 107 -13.57 9.18 2.63
N GLY A 108 -13.36 10.50 2.76
CA GLY A 108 -13.54 11.21 4.02
C GLY A 108 -12.39 11.13 5.02
N GLU A 109 -11.42 10.23 4.86
CA GLU A 109 -10.24 10.08 5.71
C GLU A 109 -9.11 11.03 5.28
N SER A 110 -8.47 11.68 6.25
CA SER A 110 -7.36 12.61 5.98
C SER A 110 -6.08 11.84 5.62
N VAL A 111 -5.48 12.21 4.50
CA VAL A 111 -4.28 11.55 3.98
C VAL A 111 -3.14 12.54 3.71
N PRO A 112 -1.86 12.10 3.77
CA PRO A 112 -0.73 12.90 3.32
C PRO A 112 -0.80 13.19 1.82
N ALA A 113 -0.24 14.34 1.39
CA ALA A 113 -0.19 14.70 -0.03
C ALA A 113 0.55 13.67 -0.91
N SER A 114 1.53 12.97 -0.37
CA SER A 114 2.23 11.87 -1.07
C SER A 114 1.31 10.70 -1.39
N LYS A 115 0.45 10.29 -0.44
CA LYS A 115 -0.54 9.22 -0.67
C LYS A 115 -1.60 9.66 -1.67
N MET A 116 -2.09 10.90 -1.56
CA MET A 116 -3.01 11.49 -2.54
C MET A 116 -2.42 11.43 -3.96
N LYS A 117 -1.18 11.87 -4.16
CA LYS A 117 -0.50 11.82 -5.46
C LYS A 117 -0.30 10.40 -6.00
N ALA A 118 0.02 9.44 -5.13
CA ALA A 118 0.18 8.04 -5.53
C ALA A 118 -1.15 7.44 -6.01
N VAL A 119 -2.25 7.73 -5.31
CA VAL A 119 -3.60 7.29 -5.70
C VAL A 119 -4.05 7.97 -6.98
N SER A 120 -3.85 9.30 -7.09
CA SER A 120 -4.22 10.07 -8.28
C SER A 120 -3.55 9.57 -9.55
N ALA A 121 -2.28 9.16 -9.47
CA ALA A 121 -1.53 8.64 -10.61
C ALA A 121 -2.06 7.31 -11.16
N LEU A 122 -2.92 6.61 -10.43
CA LEU A 122 -3.61 5.40 -10.89
C LEU A 122 -4.97 5.70 -11.55
N LEU A 123 -5.55 6.88 -11.31
CA LEU A 123 -6.91 7.21 -11.71
C LEU A 123 -6.98 8.09 -12.94
N ILE A 124 -6.03 9.02 -13.08
CA ILE A 124 -6.12 10.10 -14.06
C ILE A 124 -4.72 10.55 -14.53
N ASP A 125 -4.61 10.82 -15.82
CA ASP A 125 -3.41 11.38 -16.43
C ASP A 125 -3.77 12.73 -17.10
N ILE A 126 -3.03 13.79 -16.78
CA ILE A 126 -3.30 15.14 -17.26
C ILE A 126 -2.14 15.59 -18.16
N HIS A 127 -2.47 16.04 -19.36
CA HIS A 127 -1.53 16.43 -20.39
C HIS A 127 -1.60 17.93 -20.65
N GLY A 128 -0.69 18.72 -20.05
CA GLY A 128 -0.62 20.17 -20.13
C GLY A 128 0.75 20.72 -19.73
N GLN A 129 0.89 22.06 -19.58
CA GLN A 129 2.20 22.73 -19.46
C GLN A 129 2.98 22.48 -18.17
N HIS A 130 2.38 21.98 -17.07
CA HIS A 130 3.04 21.90 -15.77
C HIS A 130 2.67 20.67 -14.94
N GLU A 131 2.29 19.53 -15.57
CA GLU A 131 1.55 18.52 -14.87
C GLU A 131 2.15 17.12 -14.85
N HIS A 132 1.55 16.27 -14.01
CA HIS A 132 1.96 14.88 -13.73
C HIS A 132 1.83 13.99 -14.97
N GLN A 133 2.87 13.99 -15.79
CA GLN A 133 2.93 13.16 -16.98
C GLN A 133 3.76 11.91 -16.66
N SER A 134 3.11 10.79 -16.45
CA SER A 134 3.76 9.50 -16.21
C SER A 134 4.72 9.16 -17.36
N LEU A 135 4.31 9.48 -18.60
CA LEU A 135 5.07 9.23 -19.84
C LEU A 135 6.35 10.05 -19.99
N LEU A 136 6.52 11.15 -19.24
CA LEU A 136 7.77 11.94 -19.26
C LEU A 136 8.87 11.40 -18.34
N LYS A 137 8.51 10.47 -17.44
CA LYS A 137 9.46 9.91 -16.49
C LYS A 137 10.28 8.81 -17.16
N LYS A 138 11.59 9.02 -17.32
CA LYS A 138 12.52 8.03 -17.88
C LYS A 138 12.33 6.63 -17.31
N GLN A 139 12.00 6.54 -16.01
CA GLN A 139 11.78 5.27 -15.32
C GLN A 139 10.58 4.46 -15.88
N LYS A 140 9.59 5.14 -16.48
CA LYS A 140 8.41 4.50 -17.06
C LYS A 140 8.62 4.05 -18.51
N HIS A 141 9.60 4.58 -19.20
CA HIS A 141 9.81 4.27 -20.63
C HIS A 141 10.12 2.80 -20.87
N LEU A 142 10.87 2.15 -19.97
CA LEU A 142 11.14 0.71 -20.04
C LEU A 142 9.87 -0.11 -19.80
N GLU A 143 9.05 0.27 -18.80
CA GLU A 143 7.78 -0.42 -18.51
C GLU A 143 6.84 -0.36 -19.71
N ILE A 144 6.70 0.82 -20.33
CA ILE A 144 5.85 1.01 -21.51
C ILE A 144 6.29 0.13 -22.67
N LEU A 145 7.62 0.08 -22.93
CA LEU A 145 8.17 -0.79 -23.96
C LEU A 145 7.95 -2.27 -23.63
N ASP A 146 8.13 -2.66 -22.37
CA ASP A 146 7.90 -4.03 -21.91
C ASP A 146 6.44 -4.44 -22.05
N ASP A 147 5.49 -3.55 -21.74
CA ASP A 147 4.06 -3.81 -21.90
C ASP A 147 3.68 -3.94 -23.38
N TYR A 148 4.29 -3.12 -24.24
CA TYR A 148 4.09 -3.24 -25.69
C TYR A 148 4.66 -4.55 -26.25
N ALA A 149 5.79 -5.03 -25.71
CA ALA A 149 6.45 -6.27 -26.09
C ALA A 149 5.97 -7.50 -25.30
N ARG A 150 4.93 -7.38 -24.48
CA ARG A 150 4.50 -8.33 -23.45
C ARG A 150 4.40 -9.77 -23.96
N ASN A 151 3.92 -9.96 -25.17
CA ASN A 151 3.69 -11.30 -25.75
C ASN A 151 4.98 -12.13 -25.92
N GLU A 152 6.12 -11.49 -26.25
CA GLU A 152 7.41 -12.17 -26.43
C GLU A 152 8.32 -12.03 -25.19
N LEU A 153 8.04 -11.06 -24.31
CA LEU A 153 8.93 -10.68 -23.22
C LEU A 153 8.54 -11.27 -21.86
N SER A 154 7.26 -11.64 -21.65
CA SER A 154 6.72 -12.01 -20.33
C SER A 154 7.48 -13.17 -19.68
N ASP A 155 7.80 -14.21 -20.44
CA ASP A 155 8.48 -15.40 -19.91
C ASP A 155 9.91 -15.08 -19.49
N ILE A 156 10.64 -14.37 -20.35
CA ILE A 156 12.02 -13.94 -20.06
C ILE A 156 12.06 -12.97 -18.88
N LYS A 157 11.08 -12.08 -18.76
CA LYS A 157 10.97 -11.14 -17.63
C LYS A 157 10.70 -11.87 -16.31
N SER A 158 9.88 -12.92 -16.34
CA SER A 158 9.64 -13.76 -15.17
C SER A 158 10.90 -14.52 -14.74
N GLU A 159 11.63 -15.11 -15.71
CA GLU A 159 12.91 -15.77 -15.46
C GLU A 159 13.95 -14.80 -14.89
N LEU A 160 14.08 -13.59 -15.47
CA LEU A 160 14.98 -12.54 -15.00
C LEU A 160 14.70 -12.17 -13.54
N LYS A 161 13.43 -11.95 -13.22
CA LYS A 161 12.99 -11.57 -11.87
C LYS A 161 13.33 -12.65 -10.84
N GLU A 162 13.10 -13.93 -11.18
CA GLU A 162 13.43 -15.04 -10.32
C GLU A 162 14.96 -15.19 -10.13
N THR A 163 15.72 -15.12 -11.23
CA THR A 163 17.18 -15.20 -11.18
C THR A 163 17.78 -14.03 -10.42
N TYR A 164 17.25 -12.81 -10.61
CA TYR A 164 17.67 -11.62 -9.87
C TYR A 164 17.39 -11.72 -8.37
N LYS A 165 16.24 -12.29 -8.00
CA LYS A 165 15.93 -12.54 -6.59
C LYS A 165 16.97 -13.45 -5.96
N LYS A 166 17.28 -14.58 -6.59
CA LYS A 166 18.34 -15.52 -6.14
C LYS A 166 19.72 -14.85 -6.08
N TYR A 167 20.04 -14.04 -7.08
CA TYR A 167 21.28 -13.27 -7.10
C TYR A 167 21.38 -12.29 -5.91
N ARG A 168 20.32 -11.57 -5.61
CA ARG A 168 20.25 -10.65 -4.46
C ARG A 168 20.37 -11.37 -3.13
N GLU A 169 19.76 -12.54 -2.98
CA GLU A 169 19.89 -13.37 -1.80
C GLU A 169 21.33 -13.80 -1.58
N VAL A 170 21.98 -14.35 -2.63
CA VAL A 170 23.39 -14.76 -2.58
C VAL A 170 24.34 -13.59 -2.34
N THR A 171 24.12 -12.44 -2.97
CA THR A 171 24.93 -11.22 -2.75
C THR A 171 24.81 -10.74 -1.30
N LYS A 172 23.60 -10.76 -0.73
CA LYS A 172 23.37 -10.41 0.67
C LYS A 172 24.08 -11.37 1.61
N GLU A 173 24.00 -12.69 1.34
CA GLU A 173 24.74 -13.69 2.11
C GLU A 173 26.26 -13.50 2.02
N LEU A 174 26.78 -13.10 0.87
CA LEU A 174 28.21 -12.77 0.72
C LEU A 174 28.63 -11.53 1.53
N GLU A 175 27.79 -10.49 1.55
CA GLU A 175 28.03 -9.29 2.36
C GLU A 175 28.03 -9.64 3.87
N GLU A 176 27.08 -10.46 4.32
CA GLU A 176 27.00 -10.94 5.71
C GLU A 176 28.18 -11.87 6.06
N ALA A 177 28.61 -12.68 5.12
CA ALA A 177 29.76 -13.58 5.30
C ALA A 177 31.12 -12.87 5.27
N SER A 178 31.21 -11.61 4.85
CA SER A 178 32.46 -10.83 4.80
C SER A 178 32.85 -10.22 6.15
N LEU A 179 32.41 -10.82 7.27
CA LEU A 179 32.79 -10.39 8.61
C LEU A 179 34.30 -10.55 8.84
N ASP A 180 34.88 -9.58 9.57
CA ASP A 180 36.24 -9.67 10.07
C ASP A 180 36.45 -10.95 10.90
N GLU A 181 37.61 -11.59 10.76
CA GLU A 181 37.91 -12.90 11.37
C GLU A 181 37.69 -12.89 12.88
N GLU A 182 38.06 -11.79 13.55
CA GLU A 182 37.89 -11.64 14.99
C GLU A 182 36.40 -11.53 15.38
N SER A 183 35.60 -10.86 14.59
CA SER A 183 34.16 -10.76 14.79
C SER A 183 33.47 -12.09 14.53
N ARG A 184 33.91 -12.83 13.51
CA ARG A 184 33.43 -14.17 13.18
C ARG A 184 33.71 -15.17 14.30
N MET A 185 34.93 -15.18 14.84
CA MET A 185 35.29 -16.05 15.95
C MET A 185 34.47 -15.78 17.21
N ARG A 186 34.22 -14.50 17.50
CA ARG A 186 33.34 -14.12 18.64
C ARG A 186 31.90 -14.57 18.42
N GLU A 187 31.36 -14.35 17.22
CA GLU A 187 30.00 -14.76 16.87
C GLU A 187 29.85 -16.27 16.90
N LEU A 188 30.83 -17.02 16.35
CA LEU A 188 30.83 -18.48 16.40
C LEU A 188 30.84 -18.98 17.84
N SER A 189 31.71 -18.43 18.70
CA SER A 189 31.76 -18.85 20.12
C SER A 189 30.45 -18.55 20.86
N LEU A 190 29.78 -17.46 20.54
CA LEU A 190 28.47 -17.14 21.11
C LEU A 190 27.40 -18.14 20.63
N LEU A 191 27.35 -18.43 19.33
CA LEU A 191 26.41 -19.37 18.76
C LEU A 191 26.62 -20.77 19.32
N GLU A 192 27.87 -21.24 19.43
CA GLU A 192 28.22 -22.55 20.03
C GLU A 192 27.76 -22.64 21.48
N TYR A 193 27.90 -21.54 22.24
CA TYR A 193 27.40 -21.51 23.62
C TYR A 193 25.86 -21.58 23.66
N GLU A 194 25.19 -20.80 22.84
CA GLU A 194 23.70 -20.75 22.78
C GLU A 194 23.11 -22.09 22.29
N ILE A 195 23.73 -22.71 21.28
CA ILE A 195 23.35 -24.04 20.77
C ILE A 195 23.51 -25.06 21.89
N HIS A 196 24.65 -25.07 22.58
CA HIS A 196 24.93 -26.03 23.68
C HIS A 196 23.93 -25.87 24.82
N GLU A 197 23.59 -24.62 25.20
CA GLU A 197 22.61 -24.35 26.27
C GLU A 197 21.21 -24.90 25.90
N ILE A 198 20.79 -24.78 24.65
CA ILE A 198 19.48 -25.29 24.20
C ILE A 198 19.52 -26.83 24.07
N GLU A 199 20.60 -27.40 23.51
CA GLU A 199 20.76 -28.85 23.33
C GLU A 199 20.87 -29.58 24.66
N GLU A 200 21.62 -29.04 25.63
CA GLU A 200 21.77 -29.61 26.96
C GLU A 200 20.44 -29.71 27.70
N ALA A 201 19.55 -28.74 27.46
CA ALA A 201 18.21 -28.74 28.03
C ALA A 201 17.30 -29.84 27.44
N ALA A 202 17.64 -30.44 26.31
CA ALA A 202 16.93 -31.56 25.67
C ALA A 202 15.39 -31.36 25.64
N LEU A 203 14.95 -30.19 25.14
CA LEU A 203 13.54 -29.82 25.13
C LEU A 203 12.71 -30.72 24.23
N THR A 204 11.50 -31.05 24.67
CA THR A 204 10.48 -31.74 23.86
C THR A 204 9.25 -30.90 23.65
N ALA A 205 8.70 -30.90 22.43
CA ALA A 205 7.49 -30.11 22.10
C ALA A 205 6.34 -30.48 23.07
N GLY A 206 5.73 -29.45 23.68
CA GLY A 206 4.61 -29.60 24.62
C GLY A 206 5.00 -30.07 26.04
N GLU A 207 6.31 -30.25 26.34
CA GLU A 207 6.79 -30.63 27.68
C GLU A 207 6.34 -29.64 28.74
N ASP A 208 6.39 -28.37 28.45
CA ASP A 208 6.00 -27.25 29.32
C ASP A 208 4.53 -27.34 29.77
N GLU A 209 3.60 -27.61 28.85
CA GLU A 209 2.18 -27.75 29.16
C GLU A 209 1.91 -28.92 30.09
N VAL A 210 2.60 -30.04 29.86
CA VAL A 210 2.51 -31.23 30.68
C VAL A 210 3.06 -30.95 32.08
N LEU A 211 4.23 -30.32 32.17
CA LEU A 211 4.88 -29.98 33.43
C LEU A 211 4.08 -28.92 34.21
N GLU A 212 3.52 -27.90 33.57
CA GLU A 212 2.67 -26.92 34.23
C GLU A 212 1.43 -27.57 34.85
N THR A 213 0.82 -28.51 34.13
CA THR A 213 -0.34 -29.23 34.64
C THR A 213 0.05 -30.07 35.85
N LYS A 214 1.21 -30.75 35.78
CA LYS A 214 1.76 -31.56 36.88
C LYS A 214 2.11 -30.66 38.07
N TYR A 215 2.81 -29.56 37.85
CA TYR A 215 3.21 -28.60 38.88
C TYR A 215 2.01 -28.05 39.65
N ARG A 216 0.93 -27.64 38.94
CA ARG A 216 -0.30 -27.14 39.57
C ARG A 216 -0.93 -28.21 40.50
N LYS A 217 -0.95 -29.48 40.08
CA LYS A 217 -1.46 -30.58 40.91
C LYS A 217 -0.60 -30.78 42.14
N LEU A 218 0.73 -30.83 41.99
CA LEU A 218 1.67 -30.99 43.09
C LEU A 218 1.65 -29.82 44.07
N LEU A 219 1.58 -28.59 43.57
CA LEU A 219 1.48 -27.38 44.38
C LEU A 219 0.22 -27.37 45.27
N ASN A 220 -0.90 -27.82 44.71
CA ASN A 220 -2.12 -27.97 45.49
C ASN A 220 -1.99 -29.08 46.56
N GLY A 221 -1.36 -30.21 46.22
CA GLY A 221 -1.04 -31.27 47.15
C GLY A 221 -0.16 -30.79 48.31
N LYS A 222 0.92 -30.04 48.00
CA LYS A 222 1.80 -29.40 48.98
C LYS A 222 1.06 -28.51 49.95
N LYS A 223 0.21 -27.60 49.43
CA LYS A 223 -0.60 -26.69 50.27
C LYS A 223 -1.56 -27.42 51.16
N ILE A 224 -2.16 -28.52 50.69
CA ILE A 224 -3.03 -29.37 51.49
C ILE A 224 -2.24 -30.00 52.63
N MET A 225 -1.07 -30.60 52.35
CA MET A 225 -0.22 -31.21 53.33
C MET A 225 0.29 -30.22 54.39
N GLU A 226 0.76 -29.04 53.95
CA GLU A 226 1.19 -27.97 54.86
C GLU A 226 0.04 -27.55 55.83
N ALA A 227 -1.18 -27.39 55.29
CA ALA A 227 -2.33 -27.03 56.09
C ALA A 227 -2.72 -28.13 57.08
N ILE A 228 -2.67 -29.41 56.67
CA ILE A 228 -2.94 -30.57 57.49
C ILE A 228 -1.87 -30.72 58.59
N HIS A 229 -0.60 -30.59 58.25
CA HIS A 229 0.50 -30.62 59.24
C HIS A 229 0.35 -29.50 60.29
N ALA A 230 0.04 -28.27 59.85
CA ALA A 230 -0.16 -27.14 60.76
C ALA A 230 -1.37 -27.39 61.67
N ALA A 231 -2.46 -27.93 61.15
CA ALA A 231 -3.64 -28.27 61.95
C ALA A 231 -3.33 -29.36 62.98
N HIS A 232 -2.61 -30.42 62.57
CA HIS A 232 -2.21 -31.51 63.46
C HIS A 232 -1.29 -31.03 64.58
N GLY A 233 -0.31 -30.13 64.24
CA GLY A 233 0.56 -29.51 65.24
C GLY A 233 -0.24 -28.76 66.33
N LEU A 234 -1.17 -27.91 65.92
CA LEU A 234 -1.99 -27.12 66.82
C LEU A 234 -2.94 -27.98 67.68
N LEU A 235 -3.40 -29.09 67.13
CA LEU A 235 -4.34 -29.98 67.81
C LEU A 235 -3.71 -30.95 68.79
N SER A 236 -2.53 -31.53 68.46
CA SER A 236 -1.98 -32.66 69.22
C SER A 236 -0.49 -32.63 69.50
N MET A 237 0.38 -31.97 68.68
CA MET A 237 1.83 -32.17 68.75
C MET A 237 2.60 -31.05 69.43
N GLU A 238 2.10 -29.82 69.48
CA GLU A 238 2.79 -28.68 70.05
C GLU A 238 2.53 -28.53 71.55
N ASP A 239 3.50 -27.97 72.29
CA ASP A 239 3.30 -27.59 73.69
C ASP A 239 2.14 -26.56 73.76
N GLY A 240 1.11 -26.88 74.55
CA GLY A 240 -0.11 -26.10 74.60
C GLY A 240 -1.09 -26.42 73.48
N SER A 241 -1.01 -27.59 72.89
CA SER A 241 -1.99 -28.06 71.91
C SER A 241 -3.41 -28.17 72.48
N ALA A 242 -4.42 -28.16 71.56
CA ALA A 242 -5.81 -28.22 72.00
C ALA A 242 -6.08 -29.45 72.88
N SER A 243 -5.59 -30.62 72.53
CA SER A 243 -5.72 -31.86 73.31
C SER A 243 -5.03 -31.76 74.67
N GLU A 244 -3.86 -31.12 74.75
CA GLU A 244 -3.19 -30.92 76.04
C GLU A 244 -4.01 -29.97 76.95
N LEU A 245 -4.46 -28.84 76.39
CA LEU A 245 -5.21 -27.84 77.14
C LEU A 245 -6.56 -28.34 77.59
N THR A 246 -7.31 -29.05 76.75
CA THR A 246 -8.59 -29.67 77.13
C THR A 246 -8.41 -30.76 78.20
N GLY A 247 -7.39 -31.62 78.04
CA GLY A 247 -7.09 -32.62 79.03
C GLY A 247 -6.62 -32.02 80.39
N ARG A 248 -5.91 -30.91 80.38
CA ARG A 248 -5.60 -30.16 81.64
C ARG A 248 -6.85 -29.57 82.25
N ALA A 249 -7.69 -28.89 81.50
CA ALA A 249 -8.93 -28.29 81.97
C ALA A 249 -9.90 -29.39 82.54
N HIS A 250 -9.99 -30.54 81.86
CA HIS A 250 -10.75 -31.68 82.34
C HIS A 250 -10.23 -32.19 83.70
N ARG A 251 -8.92 -32.33 83.86
CA ARG A 251 -8.33 -32.77 85.16
C ARG A 251 -8.62 -31.80 86.26
N GLU A 252 -8.52 -30.50 86.04
CA GLU A 252 -8.83 -29.45 87.07
C GLU A 252 -10.29 -29.54 87.51
N LEU A 253 -11.26 -29.59 86.54
CA LEU A 253 -12.68 -29.70 86.89
C LEU A 253 -13.05 -31.04 87.53
N SER A 254 -12.46 -32.12 87.05
CA SER A 254 -12.68 -33.46 87.64
C SER A 254 -12.22 -33.57 89.08
N SER A 255 -11.17 -32.82 89.46
CA SER A 255 -10.68 -32.80 90.84
C SER A 255 -11.66 -32.26 91.86
N VAL A 256 -12.67 -31.48 91.43
CA VAL A 256 -13.71 -30.82 92.26
C VAL A 256 -15.12 -31.23 91.89
N ALA A 257 -15.31 -32.15 90.93
CA ALA A 257 -16.61 -32.59 90.38
C ALA A 257 -17.49 -33.29 91.47
N ASP A 258 -16.91 -33.85 92.51
CA ASP A 258 -17.65 -34.49 93.60
C ASP A 258 -18.30 -33.48 94.54
N TYR A 259 -17.96 -32.17 94.43
CA TYR A 259 -18.51 -31.14 95.29
C TYR A 259 -19.72 -30.35 94.70
N ASP A 260 -19.91 -30.45 93.35
CA ASP A 260 -20.97 -29.72 92.62
C ASP A 260 -21.39 -30.45 91.34
N ASP A 261 -22.66 -30.79 91.18
CA ASP A 261 -23.20 -31.51 90.04
C ASP A 261 -23.09 -30.66 88.72
N ALA A 262 -23.12 -29.34 88.82
CA ALA A 262 -22.90 -28.49 87.64
C ALA A 262 -21.45 -28.56 87.11
N ILE A 263 -20.46 -28.69 88.04
CA ILE A 263 -19.04 -28.89 87.67
C ILE A 263 -18.82 -30.27 87.05
N ARG A 264 -19.53 -31.30 87.56
CA ARG A 264 -19.50 -32.64 86.98
C ARG A 264 -20.00 -32.62 85.55
N GLY A 265 -21.10 -31.90 85.21
CA GLY A 265 -21.61 -31.73 83.87
C GLY A 265 -20.56 -31.05 82.93
N MET A 266 -19.87 -30.03 83.41
CA MET A 266 -18.81 -29.33 82.66
C MET A 266 -17.59 -30.22 82.43
N ALA A 267 -17.23 -31.06 83.39
CA ALA A 267 -16.13 -32.05 83.23
C ALA A 267 -16.50 -33.12 82.19
N ASP A 268 -17.75 -33.61 82.23
CA ASP A 268 -18.23 -34.57 81.22
C ASP A 268 -18.24 -33.94 79.79
N GLU A 269 -18.66 -32.71 79.65
CA GLU A 269 -18.60 -31.98 78.38
C GLU A 269 -17.14 -31.85 77.88
N LEU A 270 -16.19 -31.52 78.74
CA LEU A 270 -14.80 -31.46 78.37
C LEU A 270 -14.20 -32.84 77.97
N LEU A 271 -14.64 -33.90 78.61
CA LEU A 271 -14.29 -35.25 78.25
C LEU A 271 -14.80 -35.63 76.85
N GLU A 272 -16.03 -35.21 76.52
CA GLU A 272 -16.62 -35.39 75.20
C GLU A 272 -15.85 -34.62 74.12
N ILE A 273 -15.45 -33.37 74.41
CA ILE A 273 -14.59 -32.56 73.53
C ILE A 273 -13.21 -33.21 73.33
N ASP A 274 -12.60 -33.71 74.38
CA ASP A 274 -11.31 -34.40 74.32
C ASP A 274 -11.37 -35.66 73.45
N ASN A 275 -12.46 -36.45 73.59
CA ASN A 275 -12.71 -37.59 72.73
C ASN A 275 -12.88 -37.22 71.26
N LEU A 276 -13.65 -36.16 70.95
CA LEU A 276 -13.82 -35.65 69.60
C LEU A 276 -12.49 -35.13 69.00
N LEU A 277 -11.69 -34.42 69.79
CA LEU A 277 -10.36 -33.99 69.38
C LEU A 277 -9.42 -35.17 69.06
N ASN A 278 -9.47 -36.22 69.89
CA ASN A 278 -8.67 -37.44 69.67
C ASN A 278 -9.10 -38.18 68.40
N ASP A 279 -10.43 -38.25 68.14
CA ASP A 279 -10.94 -38.86 66.90
C ASP A 279 -10.53 -38.05 65.67
N LEU A 280 -10.68 -36.73 65.71
CA LEU A 280 -10.22 -35.82 64.61
C LEU A 280 -8.71 -35.94 64.40
N ASN A 281 -7.93 -35.99 65.48
CA ASN A 281 -6.49 -36.14 65.38
C ASN A 281 -6.10 -37.49 64.71
N ARG A 282 -6.88 -38.54 64.96
CA ARG A 282 -6.65 -39.83 64.30
C ARG A 282 -7.02 -39.77 62.83
N GLU A 283 -8.17 -39.13 62.47
CA GLU A 283 -8.53 -38.91 61.08
C GLU A 283 -7.48 -38.10 60.32
N ILE A 284 -6.93 -37.06 60.95
CA ILE A 284 -5.87 -36.25 60.38
C ILE A 284 -4.58 -37.07 60.18
N ALA A 285 -4.19 -37.87 61.20
CA ALA A 285 -3.01 -38.73 61.11
C ALA A 285 -3.17 -39.78 60.02
N ASP A 286 -4.33 -40.45 59.95
CA ASP A 286 -4.65 -41.43 58.90
C ASP A 286 -4.57 -40.76 57.49
N TYR A 287 -5.10 -39.56 57.32
CA TYR A 287 -5.01 -38.79 56.07
C TYR A 287 -3.54 -38.46 55.72
N MET A 288 -2.73 -38.08 56.72
CA MET A 288 -1.31 -37.78 56.51
C MET A 288 -0.51 -39.03 56.10
N ASP A 289 -0.86 -40.18 56.64
CA ASP A 289 -0.21 -41.46 56.29
C ASP A 289 -0.64 -41.97 54.89
N GLU A 290 -1.90 -41.70 54.48
CA GLU A 290 -2.41 -42.06 53.15
C GLU A 290 -1.94 -41.09 52.04
N ALA A 291 -1.74 -39.83 52.37
CA ALA A 291 -1.39 -38.78 51.43
C ALA A 291 0.15 -38.73 51.21
N GLU A 292 0.64 -39.55 50.29
CA GLU A 292 2.03 -39.46 49.83
C GLU A 292 2.23 -38.18 49.02
N PHE A 293 2.85 -37.15 49.61
CA PHE A 293 3.38 -36.00 48.87
C PHE A 293 4.89 -36.26 48.59
N ASP A 294 5.20 -36.31 47.29
CA ASP A 294 6.58 -36.56 46.85
C ASP A 294 7.28 -35.19 46.61
N ASP A 295 8.00 -34.76 47.65
CA ASP A 295 8.79 -33.52 47.63
C ASP A 295 9.87 -33.53 46.53
N GLU A 296 10.45 -34.72 46.22
CA GLU A 296 11.48 -34.83 45.19
C GLU A 296 10.89 -34.63 43.80
N THR A 297 9.73 -35.25 43.53
CA THR A 297 9.00 -35.01 42.27
C THR A 297 8.54 -33.56 42.12
N PHE A 298 8.09 -32.89 43.21
CA PHE A 298 7.70 -31.51 43.19
C PHE A 298 8.92 -30.60 42.84
N ALA A 299 10.01 -30.72 43.57
CA ALA A 299 11.23 -29.95 43.37
C ALA A 299 11.81 -30.16 41.97
N GLY A 300 11.84 -31.41 41.48
CA GLY A 300 12.29 -31.73 40.13
C GLY A 300 11.41 -31.12 39.03
N THR A 301 10.06 -31.09 39.23
CA THR A 301 9.12 -30.46 38.29
C THR A 301 9.29 -28.94 38.27
N GLU A 302 9.47 -28.31 39.42
CA GLU A 302 9.71 -26.86 39.56
C GLU A 302 11.03 -26.46 38.90
N GLN A 303 12.11 -27.16 39.20
CA GLN A 303 13.43 -26.91 38.61
C GLN A 303 13.37 -27.02 37.07
N ARG A 304 12.69 -28.06 36.55
CA ARG A 304 12.59 -28.26 35.10
C ARG A 304 11.76 -27.15 34.42
N LEU A 305 10.67 -26.72 35.05
CA LEU A 305 9.89 -25.58 34.56
C LEU A 305 10.68 -24.27 34.55
N ASP A 306 11.47 -24.03 35.62
CA ASP A 306 12.32 -22.84 35.70
C ASP A 306 13.40 -22.86 34.61
N GLU A 307 13.99 -23.99 34.31
CA GLU A 307 14.93 -24.18 33.22
C GLU A 307 14.28 -23.87 31.87
N ILE A 308 13.10 -24.43 31.59
CA ILE A 308 12.35 -24.18 30.36
C ILE A 308 11.97 -22.68 30.25
N ASN A 309 11.48 -22.07 31.32
CA ASN A 309 11.09 -20.65 31.35
C ASN A 309 12.30 -19.74 31.16
N HIS A 310 13.46 -20.11 31.66
CA HIS A 310 14.69 -19.39 31.42
C HIS A 310 15.07 -19.39 29.93
N LEU A 311 14.96 -20.53 29.28
CA LEU A 311 15.21 -20.68 27.85
C LEU A 311 14.15 -19.93 27.00
N LYS A 312 12.87 -19.99 27.42
CA LYS A 312 11.81 -19.21 26.80
C LYS A 312 12.07 -17.71 26.84
N ALA A 313 12.57 -17.20 27.93
CA ALA A 313 12.89 -15.78 28.09
C ALA A 313 14.06 -15.33 27.20
N LYS A 314 14.96 -16.24 26.80
CA LYS A 314 16.15 -15.95 25.99
C LYS A 314 15.91 -16.17 24.49
N TYR A 315 15.25 -17.26 24.10
CA TYR A 315 15.30 -17.79 22.75
C TYR A 315 13.95 -17.89 22.03
N GLY A 316 12.83 -17.68 22.74
CA GLY A 316 11.49 -17.72 22.13
C GLY A 316 10.41 -17.84 23.20
N HIS A 317 9.15 -17.62 22.86
CA HIS A 317 8.05 -17.68 23.82
C HIS A 317 7.47 -19.10 23.99
N THR A 318 7.79 -20.00 23.06
CA THR A 318 7.36 -21.41 23.07
C THR A 318 8.56 -22.33 22.84
N ILE A 319 8.42 -23.60 23.21
CA ILE A 319 9.46 -24.63 22.94
C ILE A 319 9.69 -24.75 21.43
N ASP A 320 8.64 -24.69 20.62
CA ASP A 320 8.76 -24.79 19.16
C ASP A 320 9.57 -23.60 18.58
N GLU A 321 9.39 -22.38 19.10
CA GLU A 321 10.20 -21.23 18.72
C GLU A 321 11.67 -21.38 19.15
N ILE A 322 11.92 -21.96 20.32
CA ILE A 322 13.30 -22.25 20.78
C ILE A 322 13.97 -23.26 19.85
N LEU A 323 13.26 -24.35 19.48
CA LEU A 323 13.77 -25.36 18.56
C LEU A 323 14.01 -24.80 17.16
N ALA A 324 13.11 -23.94 16.64
CA ALA A 324 13.34 -23.23 15.38
C ALA A 324 14.55 -22.29 15.46
N SER A 325 14.72 -21.58 16.57
CA SER A 325 15.91 -20.75 16.83
C SER A 325 17.19 -21.59 16.90
N LEU A 326 17.12 -22.80 17.44
CA LEU A 326 18.25 -23.74 17.46
C LEU A 326 18.68 -24.14 16.04
N GLU A 327 17.72 -24.50 15.18
CA GLU A 327 18.01 -24.84 13.77
C GLU A 327 18.67 -23.66 13.04
N GLU A 328 18.14 -22.45 13.20
CA GLU A 328 18.71 -21.23 12.59
C GLU A 328 20.15 -20.98 13.08
N LYS A 329 20.39 -21.15 14.39
CA LYS A 329 21.72 -20.97 15.00
C LYS A 329 22.71 -22.02 14.53
N GLN A 330 22.27 -23.27 14.41
CA GLN A 330 23.10 -24.37 13.91
C GLN A 330 23.51 -24.15 12.46
N GLU A 331 22.56 -23.75 11.59
CA GLU A 331 22.90 -23.37 10.21
C GLU A 331 23.91 -22.23 10.16
N LYS A 332 23.72 -21.22 11.00
CA LYS A 332 24.62 -20.08 11.05
C LYS A 332 26.01 -20.45 11.56
N ALA A 333 26.07 -21.28 12.59
CA ALA A 333 27.33 -21.77 13.12
C ALA A 333 28.09 -22.66 12.11
N GLU A 334 27.40 -23.55 11.38
CA GLU A 334 27.99 -24.34 10.31
C GLU A 334 28.56 -23.46 9.18
N LYS A 335 27.82 -22.40 8.79
CA LYS A 335 28.30 -21.42 7.81
C LYS A 335 29.58 -20.71 8.27
N LEU A 336 29.65 -20.33 9.55
CA LEU A 336 30.81 -19.66 10.11
C LEU A 336 32.00 -20.60 10.31
N GLN A 337 31.78 -21.87 10.68
CA GLN A 337 32.85 -22.89 10.82
C GLN A 337 33.50 -23.25 9.49
N ASN A 338 32.68 -23.36 8.43
CA ASN A 338 33.15 -23.73 7.10
C ASN A 338 33.30 -22.50 6.17
N PHE A 339 33.65 -21.37 6.73
CA PHE A 339 33.64 -20.08 6.06
C PHE A 339 34.33 -20.07 4.72
N ASP A 340 35.54 -20.57 4.60
CA ASP A 340 36.30 -20.53 3.34
C ASP A 340 35.65 -21.37 2.23
N MET A 341 35.13 -22.54 2.58
CA MET A 341 34.41 -23.38 1.62
C MET A 341 33.04 -22.79 1.28
N TYR A 342 32.35 -22.27 2.28
CA TYR A 342 31.06 -21.64 2.13
C TYR A 342 31.16 -20.36 1.28
N HIS A 343 32.09 -19.47 1.61
CA HIS A 343 32.35 -18.24 0.87
C HIS A 343 32.72 -18.51 -0.59
N LYS A 344 33.61 -19.51 -0.84
CA LYS A 344 33.97 -19.93 -2.20
C LYS A 344 32.77 -20.47 -2.97
N ARG A 345 31.87 -21.23 -2.31
CA ARG A 345 30.64 -21.72 -2.92
C ARG A 345 29.69 -20.57 -3.27
N LEU A 346 29.50 -19.61 -2.38
CA LEU A 346 28.68 -18.43 -2.64
C LEU A 346 29.22 -17.60 -3.81
N LEU A 347 30.54 -17.37 -3.89
CA LEU A 347 31.18 -16.70 -5.03
C LEU A 347 30.95 -17.44 -6.35
N GLN A 348 31.01 -18.76 -6.34
CA GLN A 348 30.71 -19.55 -7.54
C GLN A 348 29.22 -19.43 -7.93
N GLN A 349 28.31 -19.46 -6.96
CA GLN A 349 26.88 -19.28 -7.20
C GLN A 349 26.57 -17.87 -7.73
N GLU A 350 27.16 -16.84 -7.12
CA GLU A 350 27.03 -15.46 -7.59
C GLU A 350 27.47 -15.32 -9.05
N ASN A 351 28.66 -15.83 -9.40
CA ASN A 351 29.17 -15.77 -10.76
C ASN A 351 28.25 -16.52 -11.75
N THR A 352 27.75 -17.70 -11.39
CA THR A 352 26.83 -18.47 -12.24
C THR A 352 25.51 -17.72 -12.47
N LEU A 353 24.96 -17.13 -11.40
CA LEU A 353 23.74 -16.32 -11.49
C LEU A 353 23.97 -15.06 -12.32
N LYS A 354 25.12 -14.40 -12.17
CA LYS A 354 25.52 -13.23 -12.95
C LYS A 354 25.66 -13.53 -14.44
N GLU A 355 26.26 -14.66 -14.81
CA GLU A 355 26.32 -15.11 -16.20
C GLU A 355 24.92 -15.44 -16.75
N THR A 356 24.05 -16.02 -15.94
CA THR A 356 22.66 -16.32 -16.32
C THR A 356 21.87 -15.03 -16.53
N LEU A 357 21.96 -14.07 -15.59
CA LEU A 357 21.37 -12.75 -15.72
C LEU A 357 21.85 -12.01 -16.94
N GLN A 358 23.15 -12.09 -17.25
CA GLN A 358 23.72 -11.50 -18.45
C GLN A 358 23.05 -12.03 -19.72
N LYS A 359 22.96 -13.36 -19.86
CA LYS A 359 22.34 -14.03 -21.03
C LYS A 359 20.84 -13.73 -21.14
N GLN A 360 20.13 -13.74 -20.02
CA GLN A 360 18.70 -13.42 -20.00
C GLN A 360 18.46 -11.94 -20.33
N SER A 361 19.28 -11.03 -19.78
CA SER A 361 19.21 -9.60 -20.08
C SER A 361 19.53 -9.29 -21.54
N GLU A 362 20.50 -9.96 -22.16
CA GLU A 362 20.82 -9.83 -23.58
C GLU A 362 19.63 -10.26 -24.47
N LYS A 363 18.96 -11.37 -24.11
CA LYS A 363 17.75 -11.82 -24.83
C LYS A 363 16.62 -10.80 -24.70
N ALA A 364 16.36 -10.32 -23.48
CA ALA A 364 15.35 -9.29 -23.23
C ALA A 364 15.67 -8.01 -24.02
N SER A 365 16.92 -7.56 -23.99
CA SER A 365 17.40 -6.38 -24.75
C SER A 365 17.20 -6.52 -26.25
N ALA A 366 17.45 -7.71 -26.81
CA ALA A 366 17.23 -7.96 -28.24
C ALA A 366 15.74 -7.82 -28.62
N ILE A 367 14.84 -8.38 -27.81
CA ILE A 367 13.40 -8.25 -28.01
C ILE A 367 12.97 -6.79 -27.86
N ARG A 368 13.40 -6.12 -26.79
CA ARG A 368 13.10 -4.70 -26.55
C ARG A 368 13.53 -3.82 -27.72
N LYS A 369 14.73 -4.01 -28.25
CA LYS A 369 15.24 -3.26 -29.41
C LYS A 369 14.44 -3.53 -30.69
N LYS A 370 13.92 -4.75 -30.88
CA LYS A 370 13.04 -5.07 -32.00
C LYS A 370 11.72 -4.28 -31.88
N TYR A 371 11.07 -4.38 -30.72
CA TYR A 371 9.79 -3.71 -30.46
C TYR A 371 9.92 -2.19 -30.33
N ALA A 372 11.06 -1.70 -29.85
CA ALA A 372 11.32 -0.26 -29.80
C ALA A 372 11.33 0.39 -31.19
N LYS A 373 11.87 -0.29 -32.18
CA LYS A 373 11.84 0.20 -33.58
C LYS A 373 10.40 0.21 -34.14
N GLU A 374 9.65 -0.85 -33.90
CA GLU A 374 8.24 -0.95 -34.33
C GLU A 374 7.40 0.13 -33.66
N LEU A 375 7.52 0.28 -32.34
CA LEU A 375 6.77 1.25 -31.55
C LEU A 375 7.15 2.68 -31.97
N ALA A 376 8.44 2.96 -32.15
CA ALA A 376 8.91 4.28 -32.60
C ALA A 376 8.34 4.66 -33.98
N GLU A 377 8.27 3.71 -34.91
CA GLU A 377 7.70 3.96 -36.22
C GLU A 377 6.20 4.24 -36.15
N LYS A 378 5.45 3.45 -35.39
CA LYS A 378 4.01 3.68 -35.18
C LYS A 378 3.75 5.06 -34.54
N ILE A 379 4.54 5.43 -33.54
CA ILE A 379 4.43 6.75 -32.90
C ILE A 379 4.76 7.86 -33.90
N ARG A 380 5.80 7.69 -34.72
CA ARG A 380 6.17 8.64 -35.77
C ARG A 380 5.03 8.85 -36.78
N GLU A 381 4.36 7.78 -37.22
CA GLU A 381 3.21 7.87 -38.11
C GLU A 381 2.08 8.72 -37.49
N GLN A 382 1.75 8.47 -36.21
CA GLN A 382 0.75 9.27 -35.50
C GLN A 382 1.16 10.75 -35.36
N LEU A 383 2.46 11.02 -35.12
CA LEU A 383 2.96 12.39 -35.03
C LEU A 383 2.90 13.15 -36.38
N VAL A 384 3.14 12.45 -37.48
CA VAL A 384 2.99 13.03 -38.84
C VAL A 384 1.54 13.46 -39.09
N ASP A 385 0.57 12.62 -38.72
CA ASP A 385 -0.86 12.97 -38.79
C ASP A 385 -1.21 14.23 -37.96
N LEU A 386 -0.50 14.45 -36.86
CA LEU A 386 -0.66 15.62 -35.99
C LEU A 386 0.20 16.83 -36.38
N ASN A 387 0.65 16.87 -37.66
CA ASN A 387 1.40 17.95 -38.27
C ASN A 387 2.87 18.13 -37.82
N PHE A 388 3.48 17.06 -37.34
CA PHE A 388 4.95 17.01 -37.12
C PHE A 388 5.62 16.39 -38.36
N LEU A 389 5.78 17.18 -39.43
CA LEU A 389 6.12 16.66 -40.77
C LEU A 389 7.50 16.00 -40.85
N ASP A 390 8.49 16.50 -40.09
CA ASP A 390 9.87 16.00 -40.09
C ASP A 390 10.31 15.48 -38.71
N VAL A 391 9.38 14.92 -37.97
CA VAL A 391 9.63 14.42 -36.63
C VAL A 391 10.52 13.18 -36.65
N ARG A 392 11.50 13.16 -35.75
CA ARG A 392 12.26 11.97 -35.40
C ARG A 392 11.93 11.57 -33.97
N PHE A 393 11.51 10.34 -33.79
CA PHE A 393 11.23 9.76 -32.49
C PHE A 393 12.05 8.47 -32.36
N GLU A 394 12.81 8.36 -31.30
CA GLU A 394 13.69 7.21 -31.06
C GLU A 394 13.63 6.80 -29.59
N MET A 395 13.97 5.54 -29.34
CA MET A 395 14.17 5.00 -28.00
C MET A 395 15.66 4.75 -27.82
N LYS A 396 16.29 5.56 -26.98
CA LYS A 396 17.70 5.45 -26.63
C LYS A 396 17.87 4.38 -25.58
N PHE A 397 18.74 3.41 -25.84
CA PHE A 397 19.10 2.36 -24.90
C PHE A 397 20.44 2.68 -24.25
N GLU A 398 20.47 2.60 -22.93
CA GLU A 398 21.68 2.64 -22.11
C GLU A 398 21.72 1.36 -21.28
N GLN A 399 22.93 0.89 -20.95
CA GLN A 399 23.10 -0.27 -20.07
C GLN A 399 23.50 0.21 -18.68
N LYS A 400 22.79 -0.29 -17.66
CA LYS A 400 23.17 -0.07 -16.28
C LYS A 400 24.40 -0.90 -15.94
N GLU A 401 25.23 -0.38 -15.06
CA GLU A 401 26.41 -1.10 -14.55
C GLU A 401 26.01 -2.30 -13.68
N THR A 402 24.83 -2.25 -13.07
CA THR A 402 24.30 -3.30 -12.20
C THR A 402 22.99 -3.88 -12.74
N PHE A 403 22.78 -5.16 -12.54
CA PHE A 403 21.53 -5.80 -12.90
C PHE A 403 20.37 -5.31 -12.00
N GLY A 404 19.20 -5.17 -12.60
CA GLY A 404 17.92 -4.99 -11.92
C GLY A 404 17.02 -6.22 -12.11
N ALA A 405 15.85 -6.17 -11.52
CA ALA A 405 14.82 -7.21 -11.69
C ALA A 405 14.36 -7.34 -13.16
N ASP A 406 14.52 -6.26 -13.96
CA ASP A 406 14.18 -6.20 -15.38
C ASP A 406 15.42 -6.29 -16.30
N GLY A 407 16.56 -6.74 -15.76
CA GLY A 407 17.83 -6.81 -16.47
C GLY A 407 18.65 -5.53 -16.39
N PHE A 408 19.44 -5.23 -17.40
CA PHE A 408 20.37 -4.10 -17.42
C PHE A 408 19.96 -2.92 -18.31
N ASP A 409 18.85 -3.03 -19.08
CA ASP A 409 18.45 -1.95 -19.98
C ASP A 409 17.88 -0.75 -19.22
N GLU A 410 18.25 0.42 -19.66
CA GLU A 410 17.58 1.67 -19.39
C GLU A 410 17.16 2.29 -20.71
N VAL A 411 15.90 2.69 -20.81
CA VAL A 411 15.30 3.22 -22.04
C VAL A 411 14.86 4.65 -21.82
N GLU A 412 15.18 5.53 -22.78
CA GLU A 412 14.72 6.91 -22.78
C GLU A 412 14.09 7.26 -24.13
N PHE A 413 12.87 7.79 -24.10
CA PHE A 413 12.21 8.32 -25.28
C PHE A 413 12.78 9.68 -25.62
N VAL A 414 13.26 9.81 -26.87
CA VAL A 414 13.87 11.04 -27.37
C VAL A 414 13.19 11.46 -28.66
N ILE A 415 13.04 12.78 -28.83
CA ILE A 415 12.32 13.38 -29.95
C ILE A 415 13.05 14.59 -30.49
N ALA A 416 12.93 14.80 -31.80
CA ALA A 416 13.20 16.08 -32.47
C ALA A 416 11.96 16.43 -33.31
N THR A 417 11.34 17.56 -33.01
CA THR A 417 10.07 17.99 -33.62
C THR A 417 10.27 18.78 -34.91
N ASN A 418 11.48 19.30 -35.13
CA ASN A 418 11.81 20.11 -36.31
C ASN A 418 13.07 19.60 -37.02
N PRO A 419 13.20 19.84 -38.34
CA PRO A 419 14.38 19.51 -39.09
C PRO A 419 15.64 20.15 -38.52
N GLY A 420 16.71 19.36 -38.41
CA GLY A 420 18.00 19.85 -37.92
C GLY A 420 18.16 19.98 -36.41
N GLU A 421 17.07 19.80 -35.63
CA GLU A 421 17.16 19.76 -34.18
C GLU A 421 17.81 18.47 -33.69
N PRO A 422 18.63 18.52 -32.61
CA PRO A 422 19.11 17.32 -31.95
C PRO A 422 17.97 16.59 -31.26
N LEU A 423 18.08 15.27 -31.15
CA LEU A 423 17.20 14.46 -30.32
C LEU A 423 17.32 14.88 -28.85
N LYS A 424 16.21 15.17 -28.20
CA LYS A 424 16.12 15.59 -26.80
C LYS A 424 15.19 14.64 -26.05
N PRO A 425 15.40 14.48 -24.73
CA PRO A 425 14.43 13.79 -23.90
C PRO A 425 13.01 14.35 -24.07
N LEU A 426 12.02 13.48 -24.06
CA LEU A 426 10.62 13.87 -24.26
C LEU A 426 10.16 14.98 -23.29
N GLY A 427 10.61 14.92 -22.04
CA GLY A 427 10.33 15.94 -21.02
C GLY A 427 10.95 17.30 -21.25
N SER A 428 11.83 17.47 -22.26
CA SER A 428 12.47 18.75 -22.60
C SER A 428 11.79 19.48 -23.77
N VAL A 429 10.65 19.01 -24.25
CA VAL A 429 9.83 19.71 -25.25
C VAL A 429 9.26 20.98 -24.63
N ALA A 430 9.54 22.13 -25.24
CA ALA A 430 9.28 23.44 -24.63
C ALA A 430 7.83 23.95 -24.78
N SER A 431 7.08 23.44 -25.77
CA SER A 431 5.71 23.91 -26.07
C SER A 431 4.66 22.98 -25.47
N GLY A 432 3.76 23.53 -24.64
CA GLY A 432 2.65 22.77 -24.04
C GLY A 432 1.76 22.10 -25.09
N GLY A 433 1.37 22.82 -26.12
CA GLY A 433 0.54 22.27 -27.20
C GLY A 433 1.24 21.20 -28.04
N GLU A 434 2.55 21.33 -28.29
CA GLU A 434 3.33 20.26 -28.93
C GLU A 434 3.39 19.04 -28.05
N LEU A 435 3.66 19.23 -26.76
CA LEU A 435 3.75 18.15 -25.79
C LEU A 435 2.41 17.39 -25.67
N SER A 436 1.28 18.11 -25.57
CA SER A 436 -0.05 17.49 -25.51
C SER A 436 -0.35 16.67 -26.77
N ARG A 437 0.03 17.14 -27.97
CA ARG A 437 -0.12 16.34 -29.21
C ARG A 437 0.82 15.15 -29.29
N ILE A 438 2.04 15.28 -28.78
CA ILE A 438 2.97 14.13 -28.68
C ILE A 438 2.38 13.08 -27.72
N MET A 439 1.81 13.51 -26.60
CA MET A 439 1.13 12.61 -25.67
C MET A 439 -0.09 11.96 -26.31
N LEU A 440 -0.86 12.70 -27.09
CA LEU A 440 -1.99 12.15 -27.85
C LEU A 440 -1.51 11.05 -28.82
N ALA A 441 -0.42 11.26 -29.56
CA ALA A 441 0.17 10.27 -30.45
C ALA A 441 0.61 9.01 -29.70
N LEU A 442 1.30 9.18 -28.58
CA LEU A 442 1.74 8.08 -27.72
C LEU A 442 0.54 7.28 -27.18
N LYS A 443 -0.44 7.97 -26.62
CA LYS A 443 -1.67 7.36 -26.07
C LYS A 443 -2.48 6.65 -27.16
N THR A 444 -2.53 7.18 -28.38
CA THR A 444 -3.22 6.50 -29.50
C THR A 444 -2.58 5.15 -29.82
N VAL A 445 -1.26 5.04 -29.80
CA VAL A 445 -0.56 3.77 -30.05
C VAL A 445 -0.67 2.81 -28.87
N LEU A 446 -0.71 3.33 -27.65
CA LEU A 446 -0.67 2.55 -26.40
C LEU A 446 -2.06 2.29 -25.80
N ALA A 447 -3.13 2.85 -26.36
CA ALA A 447 -4.48 2.89 -25.76
C ALA A 447 -5.01 1.52 -25.27
N LYS A 448 -4.66 0.42 -25.96
CA LYS A 448 -5.10 -0.93 -25.56
C LYS A 448 -4.40 -1.47 -24.31
N ASN A 449 -3.26 -0.90 -23.96
CA ASN A 449 -2.41 -1.39 -22.85
C ASN A 449 -2.32 -0.38 -21.71
N ASP A 450 -3.00 0.78 -21.82
CA ASP A 450 -2.99 1.82 -20.80
C ASP A 450 -4.06 1.53 -19.75
N GLU A 451 -3.63 1.42 -18.50
CA GLU A 451 -4.49 1.09 -17.36
C GLU A 451 -5.20 2.34 -16.78
N ILE A 452 -4.81 3.56 -17.20
CA ILE A 452 -5.40 4.81 -16.70
C ILE A 452 -6.67 5.10 -17.47
N GLU A 453 -7.80 5.07 -16.79
CA GLU A 453 -9.12 5.19 -17.40
C GLU A 453 -9.51 6.62 -17.82
N THR A 454 -8.95 7.66 -17.17
CA THR A 454 -9.31 9.07 -17.45
C THR A 454 -8.09 9.86 -17.93
N LEU A 455 -8.22 10.48 -19.09
CA LEU A 455 -7.20 11.30 -19.72
C LEU A 455 -7.72 12.74 -19.89
N ILE A 456 -6.95 13.72 -19.44
CA ILE A 456 -7.27 15.15 -19.65
C ILE A 456 -6.24 15.76 -20.60
N PHE A 457 -6.72 16.43 -21.64
CA PHE A 457 -5.88 17.18 -22.57
C PHE A 457 -6.14 18.67 -22.47
N ASP A 458 -5.11 19.42 -22.07
CA ASP A 458 -5.10 20.88 -22.07
C ASP A 458 -4.16 21.40 -23.17
N GLU A 459 -4.49 22.58 -23.70
CA GLU A 459 -3.70 23.31 -24.74
C GLU A 459 -3.41 22.48 -26.00
N ILE A 460 -4.08 21.36 -26.23
CA ILE A 460 -3.83 20.48 -27.38
C ILE A 460 -4.10 21.20 -28.73
N ASP A 461 -4.95 22.20 -28.72
CA ASP A 461 -5.36 23.01 -29.84
C ASP A 461 -4.47 24.27 -30.07
N THR A 462 -3.43 24.45 -29.23
CA THR A 462 -2.51 25.59 -29.37
C THR A 462 -1.62 25.45 -30.60
N GLY A 463 -1.67 26.48 -31.45
CA GLY A 463 -0.86 26.58 -32.69
C GLY A 463 -1.34 25.70 -33.84
N ILE A 464 -2.55 25.16 -33.79
CA ILE A 464 -3.13 24.38 -34.89
C ILE A 464 -4.45 24.95 -35.35
N SER A 465 -4.86 24.57 -36.56
CA SER A 465 -6.15 24.94 -37.15
C SER A 465 -6.53 24.00 -38.30
N GLY A 466 -7.74 24.14 -38.81
CA GLY A 466 -8.21 23.43 -40.00
C GLY A 466 -7.99 21.91 -39.95
N ARG A 467 -7.23 21.37 -40.91
CA ARG A 467 -7.01 19.93 -41.06
C ARG A 467 -6.34 19.28 -39.86
N THR A 468 -5.36 19.96 -39.26
CA THR A 468 -4.66 19.44 -38.07
C THR A 468 -5.61 19.29 -36.88
N ALA A 469 -6.50 20.27 -36.67
CA ALA A 469 -7.51 20.23 -35.62
C ALA A 469 -8.49 19.05 -35.81
N GLN A 470 -8.84 18.73 -37.06
CA GLN A 470 -9.67 17.58 -37.38
C GLN A 470 -8.94 16.28 -37.08
N MET A 471 -7.66 16.12 -37.48
CA MET A 471 -6.86 14.92 -37.16
C MET A 471 -6.71 14.73 -35.65
N VAL A 472 -6.48 15.82 -34.90
CA VAL A 472 -6.43 15.77 -33.43
C VAL A 472 -7.77 15.27 -32.86
N SER A 473 -8.90 15.76 -33.37
CA SER A 473 -10.22 15.37 -32.89
C SER A 473 -10.54 13.88 -33.18
N GLU A 474 -10.16 13.39 -34.36
CA GLU A 474 -10.30 11.97 -34.72
C GLU A 474 -9.45 11.06 -33.83
N LYS A 475 -8.19 11.44 -33.55
CA LYS A 475 -7.32 10.69 -32.63
C LYS A 475 -7.85 10.69 -31.21
N MET A 476 -8.39 11.80 -30.70
CA MET A 476 -9.03 11.84 -29.39
C MET A 476 -10.25 10.93 -29.31
N HIS A 477 -11.05 10.90 -30.36
CA HIS A 477 -12.20 9.98 -30.42
C HIS A 477 -11.76 8.51 -30.40
N MET A 478 -10.71 8.14 -31.16
CA MET A 478 -10.16 6.75 -31.13
C MET A 478 -9.71 6.34 -29.70
N ILE A 479 -9.11 7.24 -28.96
CA ILE A 479 -8.74 6.98 -27.55
C ILE A 479 -10.01 6.91 -26.68
N ALA A 480 -10.99 7.74 -26.95
CA ALA A 480 -12.23 7.82 -26.20
C ALA A 480 -13.12 6.57 -26.32
N GLU A 481 -12.87 5.70 -27.30
CA GLU A 481 -13.50 4.36 -27.37
C GLU A 481 -13.09 3.44 -26.19
N HIS A 482 -11.91 3.66 -25.61
CA HIS A 482 -11.35 2.82 -24.56
C HIS A 482 -11.16 3.57 -23.23
N HIS A 483 -11.06 4.91 -23.27
CA HIS A 483 -10.80 5.78 -22.13
C HIS A 483 -11.87 6.85 -22.04
N GLN A 484 -12.03 7.44 -20.86
CA GLN A 484 -12.70 8.72 -20.73
C GLN A 484 -11.69 9.83 -21.10
N VAL A 485 -12.03 10.64 -22.08
CA VAL A 485 -11.20 11.79 -22.50
C VAL A 485 -11.92 13.08 -22.14
N ILE A 486 -11.24 13.96 -21.44
CA ILE A 486 -11.70 15.32 -21.13
C ILE A 486 -10.76 16.29 -21.84
N CYS A 487 -11.31 17.15 -22.70
CA CYS A 487 -10.51 18.12 -23.45
C CYS A 487 -11.10 19.51 -23.36
N ILE A 488 -10.23 20.49 -23.14
CA ILE A 488 -10.58 21.88 -23.17
C ILE A 488 -10.12 22.46 -24.52
N THR A 489 -11.03 23.05 -25.27
CA THR A 489 -10.72 23.59 -26.62
C THR A 489 -11.40 24.91 -26.94
N HIS A 490 -10.81 25.64 -27.89
CA HIS A 490 -11.42 26.78 -28.54
C HIS A 490 -11.68 26.52 -30.04
N LEU A 491 -11.34 25.29 -30.53
CA LEU A 491 -11.50 24.93 -31.95
C LEU A 491 -12.82 24.19 -32.19
N PRO A 492 -13.66 24.65 -33.10
CA PRO A 492 -14.96 24.04 -33.39
C PRO A 492 -14.82 22.60 -33.97
N GLN A 493 -13.71 22.29 -34.66
CA GLN A 493 -13.46 20.96 -35.19
C GLN A 493 -13.34 19.90 -34.07
N ILE A 494 -12.69 20.30 -32.98
CA ILE A 494 -12.54 19.39 -31.81
C ILE A 494 -13.88 19.35 -31.06
N ALA A 495 -14.54 20.49 -30.88
CA ALA A 495 -15.81 20.56 -30.16
C ALA A 495 -16.93 19.74 -30.83
N ALA A 496 -16.94 19.69 -32.16
CA ALA A 496 -17.93 18.92 -32.92
C ALA A 496 -17.83 17.40 -32.70
N MET A 497 -16.65 16.89 -32.27
CA MET A 497 -16.43 15.47 -31.97
C MET A 497 -16.82 15.06 -30.54
N ALA A 498 -17.40 15.96 -29.75
CA ALA A 498 -17.81 15.65 -28.39
C ALA A 498 -18.87 14.53 -28.34
N ASP A 499 -18.76 13.65 -27.33
CA ASP A 499 -19.86 12.78 -26.91
C ASP A 499 -20.68 13.50 -25.83
N ALA A 500 -20.02 14.26 -24.95
CA ALA A 500 -20.62 15.21 -24.03
C ALA A 500 -19.96 16.57 -24.19
N HIS A 501 -20.76 17.63 -24.49
CA HIS A 501 -20.27 18.98 -24.70
C HIS A 501 -20.72 19.88 -23.55
N PHE A 502 -19.78 20.57 -22.92
CA PHE A 502 -20.02 21.49 -21.81
C PHE A 502 -19.60 22.91 -22.20
N SER A 503 -20.43 23.90 -21.83
CA SER A 503 -20.10 25.31 -21.95
C SER A 503 -19.68 25.89 -20.61
N ILE A 504 -18.60 26.67 -20.62
CA ILE A 504 -18.16 27.48 -19.49
C ILE A 504 -18.54 28.91 -19.77
N GLU A 505 -19.48 29.42 -19.00
CA GLU A 505 -20.03 30.77 -19.16
C GLU A 505 -19.62 31.65 -17.97
N LYS A 506 -19.33 32.93 -18.24
CA LYS A 506 -19.09 33.91 -17.21
C LYS A 506 -20.30 34.82 -17.08
N SER A 507 -20.80 35.00 -15.89
CA SER A 507 -21.82 35.97 -15.55
C SER A 507 -21.29 36.93 -14.48
N VAL A 508 -21.83 38.13 -14.46
CA VAL A 508 -21.55 39.10 -13.40
C VAL A 508 -22.79 39.20 -12.51
N GLU A 509 -22.66 38.71 -11.28
CA GLU A 509 -23.69 38.82 -10.27
C GLU A 509 -23.15 39.58 -9.05
N ASN A 510 -23.90 40.58 -8.57
CA ASN A 510 -23.50 41.37 -7.38
C ASN A 510 -22.06 41.93 -7.44
N GLU A 511 -21.65 42.47 -8.58
CA GLU A 511 -20.29 43.03 -8.85
C GLU A 511 -19.17 41.97 -8.82
N THR A 512 -19.51 40.69 -8.73
CA THR A 512 -18.54 39.59 -8.78
C THR A 512 -18.72 38.77 -10.05
N THR A 513 -17.60 38.35 -10.66
CA THR A 513 -17.63 37.47 -11.84
C THR A 513 -17.74 36.01 -11.34
N ILE A 514 -18.77 35.31 -11.80
CA ILE A 514 -19.02 33.92 -11.51
C ILE A 514 -18.89 33.10 -12.80
N SER A 515 -18.23 31.94 -12.71
CA SER A 515 -18.15 30.99 -13.82
C SER A 515 -19.07 29.79 -13.54
N THR A 516 -19.95 29.49 -14.49
CA THR A 516 -20.86 28.35 -14.45
C THR A 516 -20.50 27.37 -15.55
N ILE A 517 -20.72 26.07 -15.30
CA ILE A 517 -20.47 25.01 -16.25
C ILE A 517 -21.78 24.25 -16.45
N ARG A 518 -22.17 24.07 -17.71
CA ARG A 518 -23.39 23.33 -18.02
C ARG A 518 -23.21 22.46 -19.25
N ARG A 519 -23.86 21.31 -19.23
CA ARG A 519 -23.96 20.46 -20.42
C ARG A 519 -24.85 21.10 -21.47
N LEU A 520 -24.44 21.00 -22.73
CA LEU A 520 -25.20 21.49 -23.87
C LEU A 520 -26.10 20.40 -24.45
N THR A 521 -27.32 20.78 -24.79
CA THR A 521 -28.21 19.99 -25.67
C THR A 521 -27.72 20.03 -27.11
N GLU A 522 -28.20 19.14 -27.98
CA GLU A 522 -27.80 19.10 -29.40
C GLU A 522 -28.01 20.45 -30.12
N ASP A 523 -29.11 21.13 -29.88
CA ASP A 523 -29.38 22.44 -30.48
C ASP A 523 -28.44 23.54 -29.92
N GLU A 524 -28.11 23.47 -28.64
CA GLU A 524 -27.15 24.39 -28.03
C GLU A 524 -25.73 24.13 -28.52
N GLN A 525 -25.36 22.87 -28.80
CA GLN A 525 -24.08 22.52 -29.42
C GLN A 525 -23.92 23.16 -30.79
N VAL A 526 -24.96 23.13 -31.62
CA VAL A 526 -24.94 23.84 -32.91
C VAL A 526 -24.74 25.33 -32.72
N THR A 527 -25.42 25.93 -31.73
CA THR A 527 -25.31 27.36 -31.44
C THR A 527 -23.90 27.71 -30.94
N GLU A 528 -23.33 26.92 -30.06
CA GLU A 528 -21.96 27.11 -29.55
C GLU A 528 -20.92 26.95 -30.67
N LEU A 529 -21.05 25.93 -31.52
CA LEU A 529 -20.20 25.74 -32.69
C LEU A 529 -20.30 26.91 -33.65
N ALA A 530 -21.52 27.44 -33.88
CA ALA A 530 -21.72 28.63 -34.68
C ALA A 530 -21.06 29.87 -34.07
N ARG A 531 -21.12 30.03 -32.75
CA ARG A 531 -20.41 31.09 -32.01
C ARG A 531 -18.88 30.98 -32.18
N MET A 532 -18.34 29.77 -32.11
CA MET A 532 -16.92 29.52 -32.31
C MET A 532 -16.45 29.76 -33.74
N LEU A 533 -17.31 29.53 -34.76
CA LEU A 533 -17.02 29.76 -36.17
C LEU A 533 -17.17 31.23 -36.56
N GLY A 534 -18.24 31.87 -36.13
CA GLY A 534 -18.65 33.20 -36.59
C GLY A 534 -18.37 34.36 -35.62
N GLY A 535 -17.96 34.03 -34.39
CA GLY A 535 -17.79 35.03 -33.33
C GLY A 535 -19.12 35.63 -32.86
N VAL A 536 -19.15 36.95 -32.65
CA VAL A 536 -20.30 37.67 -32.04
C VAL A 536 -21.56 37.69 -32.92
N ARG A 537 -21.41 37.54 -34.23
CA ARG A 537 -22.55 37.55 -35.16
C ARG A 537 -22.81 36.17 -35.73
N ILE A 538 -23.84 35.53 -35.24
CA ILE A 538 -24.31 34.24 -35.75
C ILE A 538 -25.30 34.52 -36.89
N THR A 539 -24.96 34.15 -38.12
CA THR A 539 -25.83 34.22 -39.30
C THR A 539 -26.37 32.82 -39.61
N ASP A 540 -27.46 32.75 -40.40
CA ASP A 540 -28.04 31.46 -40.82
C ASP A 540 -27.01 30.56 -41.53
N THR A 541 -26.13 31.14 -42.36
CA THR A 541 -25.06 30.43 -43.05
C THR A 541 -24.03 29.81 -42.07
N VAL A 542 -23.71 30.51 -40.98
CA VAL A 542 -22.80 30.03 -39.95
C VAL A 542 -23.46 28.88 -39.15
N LEU A 543 -24.78 28.98 -38.90
CA LEU A 543 -25.56 27.92 -38.28
C LEU A 543 -25.60 26.65 -39.15
N GLU A 544 -25.80 26.82 -40.48
CA GLU A 544 -25.76 25.70 -41.42
C GLU A 544 -24.39 25.04 -41.44
N SER A 545 -23.30 25.80 -41.47
CA SER A 545 -21.92 25.29 -41.40
C SER A 545 -21.65 24.56 -40.10
N ALA A 546 -22.15 25.04 -38.96
CA ALA A 546 -22.03 24.37 -37.67
C ALA A 546 -22.78 23.01 -37.65
N ARG A 547 -24.00 22.97 -38.22
CA ARG A 547 -24.76 21.71 -38.37
C ARG A 547 -24.07 20.72 -39.28
N GLU A 548 -23.52 21.19 -40.43
CA GLU A 548 -22.76 20.34 -41.34
C GLU A 548 -21.52 19.74 -40.63
N MET A 549 -20.78 20.56 -39.88
CA MET A 549 -19.62 20.12 -39.11
C MET A 549 -20.00 19.05 -38.09
N LEU A 550 -21.08 19.23 -37.34
CA LEU A 550 -21.57 18.25 -36.37
C LEU A 550 -21.97 16.93 -37.06
N ASN A 551 -22.68 17.03 -38.19
CA ASN A 551 -23.07 15.82 -38.97
C ASN A 551 -21.85 15.06 -39.51
N LEU A 552 -20.82 15.77 -40.00
CA LEU A 552 -19.59 15.17 -40.48
C LEU A 552 -18.84 14.46 -39.32
N ALA A 553 -18.79 15.08 -38.16
CA ALA A 553 -18.19 14.50 -36.98
C ALA A 553 -18.95 13.24 -36.53
N GLN A 554 -20.27 13.25 -36.50
CA GLN A 554 -21.10 12.08 -36.17
C GLN A 554 -20.93 10.93 -37.18
N ASN A 555 -20.72 11.24 -38.46
CA ASN A 555 -20.44 10.23 -39.47
C ASN A 555 -19.03 9.65 -39.36
N ALA A 556 -18.06 10.44 -38.92
CA ALA A 556 -16.69 9.97 -38.70
C ALA A 556 -16.55 9.06 -37.46
N LYS A 557 -17.51 9.12 -36.54
CA LYS A 557 -17.60 8.23 -35.35
C LYS A 557 -18.16 6.83 -35.67
N LYS A 558 -18.80 6.66 -36.82
CA LYS A 558 -19.38 5.38 -37.27
C LYS A 558 -18.37 4.57 -38.07
#